data_92ca9edc5143d51a4417100c34bfa8aa
#
_entry.id   92ca9edc5143d51a4417100c34bfa8aa
#
_cell.length_a   1.000
_cell.length_b   1.000
_cell.length_c   1.000
_cell.angle_alpha   90.00
_cell.angle_beta   90.00
_cell.angle_gamma   90.00
#
_symmetry.space_group_name_H-M   'P 1'
#
loop_
_entity.id
_entity.type
_entity.pdbx_description
1 polymer ?
#
loop_
_entity_poly.entity_id
_entity_poly.type
_entity_poly.pdbx_seq_one_letter_code
_entity_poly.pdbx_strand_id
1 'polypeptide(L)'
;EIAQCLVGSEMCIRDRFENNSDSMFSATTFTTGFVTADYFKEFSESKLTYSFAYRFSDRNLDDRASYDASTDLMNTLSKQLAPQGNYLTDFLMRQNNKAISFTREDMDGDTNSTVMMLYIMIALLAFIFALMTFSTIESEAGAIGTLRASGYTKGEIIRHYMAAPTYVFLAAAVIGNIGGYTCFRKFMEDMYYHSYSLPVFKVVWNANAFLLTTVIPIVILLVINYLALRSMLGLSPLNFLRHDLSKRKKKHVTKLPDFKFLTRFRIRTILQNRSNYITMAIGILMANILFIFSASMLPILNDQTDNVLDHLIANYQYTLKAPVELDDSSAEKYCLTALADDGGKEVLVYGIADNSKYLTQVSMPAEKGDIIISKSFMKLNNYKVGDTIKIVEKYGDKEYSFRIAGSFNYPAAFSVFMSIDNYNDTFGKDADYFTGYFSDKALDDLDDSFIYSTMGP
;
A
#
# COMPACT_ATOMS: atom_id res chain seq x y z
N GLU A 1 16.89 -6.18 26.54
CA GLU A 1 16.74 -7.52 25.91
C GLU A 1 18.06 -8.27 25.83
N ILE A 2 19.16 -7.63 25.40
CA ILE A 2 20.49 -8.27 25.36
C ILE A 2 20.95 -8.71 26.77
N ALA A 3 20.62 -7.97 27.82
CA ALA A 3 20.98 -8.31 29.19
C ALA A 3 20.23 -9.54 29.73
N GLN A 4 19.01 -9.81 29.23
CA GLN A 4 18.26 -11.02 29.62
C GLN A 4 18.76 -12.27 28.89
N CYS A 5 19.35 -12.12 27.71
CA CYS A 5 19.93 -13.24 26.98
C CYS A 5 21.26 -13.76 27.55
N LEU A 6 21.91 -12.99 28.39
CA LEU A 6 23.21 -13.36 28.99
C LEU A 6 23.09 -14.20 30.29
N VAL A 7 21.88 -14.34 30.83
CA VAL A 7 21.67 -15.06 32.09
C VAL A 7 21.07 -16.43 31.82
N GLY A 8 21.93 -17.43 31.65
CA GLY A 8 21.57 -18.84 31.60
C GLY A 8 21.25 -19.42 30.22
N SER A 9 21.42 -18.68 29.14
CA SER A 9 21.29 -19.16 27.78
C SER A 9 22.47 -18.71 26.94
N GLU A 10 23.10 -19.65 26.26
CA GLU A 10 24.21 -19.36 25.34
C GLU A 10 23.77 -18.77 24.00
N MET A 11 22.47 -18.75 23.76
CA MET A 11 21.86 -18.26 22.52
C MET A 11 20.72 -17.27 22.81
N CYS A 12 20.74 -16.15 22.13
CA CYS A 12 19.68 -15.14 22.13
C CYS A 12 19.00 -15.13 20.76
N ILE A 13 17.73 -15.47 20.73
CA ILE A 13 16.93 -15.52 19.49
C ILE A 13 16.10 -14.24 19.36
N ARG A 14 16.13 -13.62 18.19
CA ARG A 14 15.27 -12.52 17.80
C ARG A 14 14.24 -13.01 16.80
N ASP A 15 12.99 -12.73 17.05
CA ASP A 15 11.81 -13.15 16.28
C ASP A 15 11.20 -12.02 15.45
N ARG A 16 12.02 -11.03 15.09
CA ARG A 16 11.59 -9.86 14.32
C ARG A 16 12.27 -9.85 12.95
N PHE A 17 11.58 -9.22 12.00
CA PHE A 17 12.15 -8.99 10.68
C PHE A 17 13.50 -8.26 10.77
N GLU A 18 14.52 -8.84 10.16
CA GLU A 18 15.87 -8.29 10.11
C GLU A 18 16.20 -7.82 8.69
N ASN A 19 16.84 -6.64 8.58
CA ASN A 19 17.22 -6.09 7.28
C ASN A 19 18.33 -6.87 6.56
N ASN A 20 18.93 -7.85 7.21
CA ASN A 20 19.89 -8.75 6.61
C ASN A 20 19.26 -10.02 6.02
N SER A 21 17.95 -10.19 6.14
CA SER A 21 17.19 -11.19 5.38
C SER A 21 17.12 -10.77 3.92
N ASP A 22 17.36 -11.68 3.02
CA ASP A 22 17.35 -11.46 1.56
C ASP A 22 15.98 -11.61 0.94
N SER A 23 15.02 -12.15 1.68
CA SER A 23 13.65 -12.38 1.23
C SER A 23 12.63 -11.93 2.27
N MET A 24 11.57 -11.27 1.79
CA MET A 24 10.41 -10.91 2.60
C MET A 24 9.65 -12.15 3.09
N PHE A 25 9.61 -13.22 2.30
CA PHE A 25 8.95 -14.47 2.67
C PHE A 25 9.74 -15.25 3.73
N SER A 26 11.07 -15.19 3.70
CA SER A 26 11.91 -15.80 4.74
C SER A 26 11.92 -14.98 6.02
N ALA A 27 11.49 -13.72 5.99
CA ALA A 27 11.44 -12.85 7.16
C ALA A 27 10.54 -13.37 8.29
N THR A 28 9.48 -14.11 7.96
CA THR A 28 8.58 -14.70 8.96
C THR A 28 9.17 -15.93 9.66
N THR A 29 10.11 -16.61 9.01
CA THR A 29 10.78 -17.81 9.51
C THR A 29 12.26 -17.57 9.87
N PHE A 30 12.79 -16.41 9.46
CA PHE A 30 14.16 -16.03 9.71
C PHE A 30 14.31 -15.37 11.09
N THR A 31 15.32 -15.80 11.82
CA THR A 31 15.66 -15.18 13.11
C THR A 31 17.17 -15.11 13.29
N THR A 32 17.65 -14.04 13.92
CA THR A 32 19.07 -13.87 14.22
C THR A 32 19.36 -14.33 15.65
N GLY A 33 20.19 -15.37 15.76
CA GLY A 33 20.71 -15.86 17.04
C GLY A 33 22.09 -15.27 17.36
N PHE A 34 22.29 -14.89 18.60
CA PHE A 34 23.59 -14.45 19.10
C PHE A 34 24.14 -15.53 20.04
N VAL A 35 25.32 -16.04 19.74
CA VAL A 35 25.96 -17.11 20.51
C VAL A 35 27.38 -16.68 20.92
N THR A 36 27.92 -17.33 21.95
CA THR A 36 29.32 -17.13 22.32
C THR A 36 30.24 -17.71 21.26
N ALA A 37 31.47 -17.20 21.18
CA ALA A 37 32.47 -17.70 20.25
C ALA A 37 32.83 -19.17 20.49
N ASP A 38 32.71 -19.64 21.73
CA ASP A 38 32.98 -21.04 22.08
C ASP A 38 31.84 -21.98 21.65
N TYR A 39 30.60 -21.56 21.85
CA TYR A 39 29.42 -22.28 21.35
C TYR A 39 29.38 -22.34 19.81
N PHE A 40 29.80 -21.26 19.14
CA PHE A 40 29.88 -21.22 17.68
C PHE A 40 30.81 -22.29 17.11
N LYS A 41 31.88 -22.65 17.79
CA LYS A 41 32.85 -23.70 17.39
C LYS A 41 32.23 -25.10 17.41
N GLU A 42 31.11 -25.31 18.12
CA GLU A 42 30.42 -26.59 18.19
C GLU A 42 29.60 -26.90 16.92
N PHE A 43 29.34 -25.87 16.10
CA PHE A 43 28.62 -26.09 14.83
C PHE A 43 29.52 -26.83 13.82
N SER A 44 28.94 -27.82 13.15
CA SER A 44 29.62 -28.52 12.05
C SER A 44 29.89 -27.57 10.90
N GLU A 45 31.12 -27.55 10.37
CA GLU A 45 31.48 -26.73 9.20
C GLU A 45 30.57 -26.97 7.99
N SER A 46 30.05 -28.21 7.82
CA SER A 46 29.12 -28.53 6.75
C SER A 46 27.77 -27.82 6.83
N LYS A 47 27.43 -27.27 8.02
CA LYS A 47 26.20 -26.47 8.25
C LYS A 47 26.45 -24.97 8.21
N LEU A 48 27.68 -24.54 8.02
CA LEU A 48 28.03 -23.12 7.96
C LEU A 48 27.98 -22.63 6.52
N THR A 49 27.27 -21.52 6.33
CA THR A 49 27.29 -20.74 5.08
C THR A 49 27.99 -19.42 5.37
N TYR A 50 29.01 -19.12 4.58
CA TYR A 50 29.76 -17.87 4.73
C TYR A 50 29.19 -16.81 3.82
N SER A 51 28.73 -15.70 4.41
CA SER A 51 28.26 -14.53 3.68
C SER A 51 29.22 -13.35 3.88
N PHE A 52 29.48 -12.63 2.82
CA PHE A 52 30.36 -11.47 2.83
C PHE A 52 29.59 -10.23 2.40
N ALA A 53 29.62 -9.20 3.23
CA ALA A 53 29.08 -7.90 2.86
C ALA A 53 30.14 -7.08 2.12
N TYR A 54 29.78 -6.50 0.98
CA TYR A 54 30.65 -5.59 0.24
C TYR A 54 30.08 -4.18 0.18
N ARG A 55 30.96 -3.22 -0.02
CA ARG A 55 30.61 -1.81 -0.19
C ARG A 55 31.60 -1.14 -1.13
N PHE A 56 31.10 -0.37 -2.09
CA PHE A 56 31.95 0.43 -2.95
C PHE A 56 32.59 1.61 -2.19
N SER A 57 33.81 1.97 -2.58
CA SER A 57 34.53 3.12 -2.00
C SER A 57 33.84 4.44 -2.38
N ASP A 58 33.35 4.54 -3.62
CA ASP A 58 32.52 5.66 -4.03
C ASP A 58 31.11 5.48 -3.46
N ARG A 59 30.68 6.45 -2.65
CA ARG A 59 29.36 6.45 -1.99
C ARG A 59 28.29 7.24 -2.76
N ASN A 60 28.69 7.92 -3.84
CA ASN A 60 27.81 8.78 -4.62
C ASN A 60 27.30 8.08 -5.90
N LEU A 61 27.53 6.77 -6.02
CA LEU A 61 26.95 6.00 -7.12
C LEU A 61 25.43 6.05 -7.05
N ASP A 62 24.79 6.41 -8.16
CA ASP A 62 23.36 6.22 -8.31
C ASP A 62 23.00 4.73 -8.36
N ASP A 63 21.71 4.41 -8.32
CA ASP A 63 21.24 3.02 -8.26
C ASP A 63 21.68 2.23 -9.50
N ARG A 64 21.73 2.84 -10.69
CA ARG A 64 22.15 2.18 -11.91
C ARG A 64 23.66 1.94 -11.94
N ALA A 65 24.46 2.94 -11.67
CA ALA A 65 25.92 2.78 -11.62
C ALA A 65 26.35 1.78 -10.53
N SER A 66 25.64 1.75 -9.40
CA SER A 66 25.86 0.77 -8.35
C SER A 66 25.47 -0.66 -8.78
N TYR A 67 24.40 -0.82 -9.57
CA TYR A 67 24.01 -2.11 -10.14
C TYR A 67 25.04 -2.61 -11.15
N ASP A 68 25.50 -1.76 -12.07
CA ASP A 68 26.52 -2.09 -13.08
C ASP A 68 27.83 -2.49 -12.41
N ALA A 69 28.29 -1.72 -11.42
CA ALA A 69 29.49 -2.04 -10.64
C ALA A 69 29.35 -3.36 -9.85
N SER A 70 28.15 -3.65 -9.34
CA SER A 70 27.86 -4.93 -8.66
C SER A 70 27.88 -6.11 -9.62
N THR A 71 27.36 -5.94 -10.83
CA THR A 71 27.40 -6.94 -11.90
C THR A 71 28.84 -7.25 -12.33
N ASP A 72 29.66 -6.22 -12.49
CA ASP A 72 31.08 -6.37 -12.80
C ASP A 72 31.86 -7.10 -11.68
N LEU A 73 31.54 -6.76 -10.43
CA LEU A 73 32.13 -7.45 -9.27
C LEU A 73 31.72 -8.92 -9.24
N MET A 74 30.45 -9.24 -9.45
CA MET A 74 29.92 -10.61 -9.50
C MET A 74 30.64 -11.42 -10.60
N ASN A 75 30.75 -10.87 -11.80
CA ASN A 75 31.44 -11.50 -12.93
C ASN A 75 32.92 -11.72 -12.66
N THR A 76 33.56 -10.75 -12.01
CA THR A 76 34.98 -10.85 -11.63
C THR A 76 35.22 -11.92 -10.60
N LEU A 77 34.39 -11.95 -9.55
CA LEU A 77 34.45 -12.97 -8.50
C LEU A 77 34.22 -14.38 -9.07
N SER A 78 33.19 -14.56 -9.90
CA SER A 78 32.91 -15.85 -10.55
C SER A 78 34.09 -16.35 -11.38
N LYS A 79 34.72 -15.47 -12.16
CA LYS A 79 35.92 -15.81 -12.98
C LYS A 79 37.14 -16.16 -12.13
N GLN A 80 37.29 -15.53 -10.95
CA GLN A 80 38.44 -15.78 -10.07
C GLN A 80 38.25 -17.01 -9.20
N LEU A 81 37.03 -17.32 -8.77
CA LEU A 81 36.70 -18.44 -7.88
C LEU A 81 36.65 -19.78 -8.63
N ALA A 82 36.10 -19.81 -9.84
CA ALA A 82 35.92 -21.05 -10.61
C ALA A 82 37.24 -21.86 -10.84
N PRO A 83 38.39 -21.25 -11.18
CA PRO A 83 39.65 -22.00 -11.33
C PRO A 83 40.19 -22.59 -10.03
N GLN A 84 39.73 -22.09 -8.88
CA GLN A 84 40.11 -22.57 -7.54
C GLN A 84 39.18 -23.67 -7.02
N GLY A 85 38.18 -24.09 -7.79
CA GLY A 85 37.18 -25.05 -7.38
C GLY A 85 36.12 -24.46 -6.44
N ASN A 86 36.09 -23.13 -6.28
CA ASN A 86 35.10 -22.42 -5.49
C ASN A 86 34.04 -21.81 -6.40
N TYR A 87 32.80 -21.83 -5.94
CA TYR A 87 31.67 -21.27 -6.69
C TYR A 87 30.95 -20.21 -5.86
N LEU A 88 30.53 -19.16 -6.53
CA LEU A 88 29.66 -18.16 -5.96
C LEU A 88 28.24 -18.77 -5.93
N THR A 89 27.75 -19.13 -4.77
CA THR A 89 26.43 -19.76 -4.63
C THR A 89 25.30 -18.74 -4.71
N ASP A 90 25.54 -17.52 -4.25
CA ASP A 90 24.57 -16.41 -4.32
C ASP A 90 25.29 -15.06 -4.35
N PHE A 91 24.69 -14.07 -4.99
CA PHE A 91 25.18 -12.69 -5.05
C PHE A 91 23.99 -11.72 -5.02
N LEU A 92 23.67 -11.24 -3.81
CA LEU A 92 22.56 -10.34 -3.59
C LEU A 92 23.02 -8.88 -3.72
N MET A 93 22.61 -8.22 -4.79
CA MET A 93 22.85 -6.79 -4.99
C MET A 93 21.93 -5.97 -4.09
N ARG A 94 22.41 -4.80 -3.64
CA ARG A 94 21.62 -3.90 -2.79
C ARG A 94 20.24 -3.59 -3.38
N GLN A 95 20.18 -3.34 -4.69
CA GLN A 95 18.96 -2.97 -5.40
C GLN A 95 17.93 -4.11 -5.45
N ASN A 96 18.41 -5.36 -5.41
CA ASN A 96 17.59 -6.55 -5.43
C ASN A 96 17.25 -7.06 -4.03
N ASN A 97 17.88 -6.49 -3.00
CA ASN A 97 17.59 -6.85 -1.61
C ASN A 97 16.31 -6.17 -1.11
N LYS A 98 15.19 -6.85 -1.25
CA LYS A 98 13.89 -6.38 -0.79
C LYS A 98 13.80 -6.18 0.72
N ALA A 99 14.60 -6.89 1.50
CA ALA A 99 14.64 -6.72 2.94
C ALA A 99 15.06 -5.30 3.35
N ILE A 100 15.86 -4.62 2.52
CA ILE A 100 16.26 -3.23 2.77
C ILE A 100 15.11 -2.25 2.51
N SER A 101 14.31 -2.48 1.45
CA SER A 101 13.25 -1.57 1.02
C SER A 101 11.91 -1.85 1.70
N PHE A 102 11.63 -3.10 2.07
CA PHE A 102 10.33 -3.56 2.56
C PHE A 102 9.77 -2.74 3.73
N THR A 103 10.54 -2.55 4.80
CA THR A 103 10.10 -1.77 5.96
C THR A 103 9.76 -0.33 5.59
N ARG A 104 10.52 0.25 4.66
CA ARG A 104 10.27 1.60 4.17
C ARG A 104 9.00 1.66 3.31
N GLU A 105 8.83 0.70 2.43
CA GLU A 105 7.64 0.62 1.54
C GLU A 105 6.37 0.44 2.36
N ASP A 106 6.41 -0.38 3.41
CA ASP A 106 5.31 -0.59 4.35
C ASP A 106 4.96 0.72 5.09
N MET A 107 5.96 1.39 5.68
CA MET A 107 5.78 2.68 6.35
C MET A 107 5.27 3.78 5.40
N ASP A 108 5.74 3.81 4.16
CA ASP A 108 5.29 4.77 3.15
C ASP A 108 3.84 4.46 2.74
N GLY A 109 3.48 3.19 2.61
CA GLY A 109 2.11 2.72 2.36
C GLY A 109 1.14 3.15 3.46
N ASP A 110 1.50 2.91 4.72
CA ASP A 110 0.73 3.32 5.89
C ASP A 110 0.58 4.85 5.97
N THR A 111 1.66 5.57 5.70
CA THR A 111 1.64 7.04 5.67
C THR A 111 0.69 7.56 4.61
N ASN A 112 0.74 7.03 3.39
CA ASN A 112 -0.13 7.44 2.29
C ASN A 112 -1.61 7.13 2.60
N SER A 113 -1.89 5.96 3.15
CA SER A 113 -3.23 5.53 3.56
C SER A 113 -3.78 6.43 4.67
N THR A 114 -2.96 6.74 5.67
CA THR A 114 -3.32 7.62 6.79
C THR A 114 -3.59 9.05 6.32
N VAL A 115 -2.77 9.58 5.43
CA VAL A 115 -2.96 10.91 4.84
C VAL A 115 -4.24 10.97 4.00
N MET A 116 -4.51 9.96 3.20
CA MET A 116 -5.77 9.86 2.44
C MET A 116 -6.98 9.86 3.38
N MET A 117 -6.95 9.06 4.44
CA MET A 117 -8.03 9.01 5.44
C MET A 117 -8.21 10.35 6.16
N LEU A 118 -7.11 11.03 6.49
CA LEU A 118 -7.14 12.38 7.09
C LEU A 118 -7.91 13.37 6.21
N TYR A 119 -7.65 13.40 4.90
CA TYR A 119 -8.34 14.34 4.00
C TYR A 119 -9.83 13.99 3.81
N ILE A 120 -10.20 12.72 3.84
CA ILE A 120 -11.61 12.30 3.88
C ILE A 120 -12.29 12.83 5.15
N MET A 121 -11.64 12.69 6.31
CA MET A 121 -12.15 13.23 7.58
C MET A 121 -12.26 14.75 7.56
N ILE A 122 -11.29 15.46 6.98
CA ILE A 122 -11.33 16.93 6.83
C ILE A 122 -12.52 17.36 5.96
N ALA A 123 -12.79 16.67 4.87
CA ALA A 123 -13.94 16.95 4.02
C ALA A 123 -15.27 16.81 4.78
N LEU A 124 -15.40 15.78 5.62
CA LEU A 124 -16.56 15.60 6.48
C LEU A 124 -16.69 16.70 7.54
N LEU A 125 -15.59 17.02 8.22
CA LEU A 125 -15.60 18.08 9.22
C LEU A 125 -15.94 19.43 8.58
N ALA A 126 -15.40 19.72 7.40
CA ALA A 126 -15.72 20.94 6.64
C ALA A 126 -17.22 21.03 6.32
N PHE A 127 -17.81 19.92 5.92
CA PHE A 127 -19.25 19.84 5.67
C PHE A 127 -20.06 20.08 6.96
N ILE A 128 -19.70 19.42 8.07
CA ILE A 128 -20.36 19.59 9.37
C ILE A 128 -20.27 21.05 9.84
N PHE A 129 -19.08 21.65 9.78
CA PHE A 129 -18.89 23.05 10.16
C PHE A 129 -19.68 24.02 9.28
N ALA A 130 -19.75 23.77 7.97
CA ALA A 130 -20.59 24.56 7.08
C ALA A 130 -22.06 24.49 7.47
N LEU A 131 -22.59 23.30 7.79
CA LEU A 131 -23.96 23.11 8.25
C LEU A 131 -24.22 23.79 9.58
N MET A 132 -23.31 23.64 10.55
CA MET A 132 -23.41 24.29 11.84
C MET A 132 -23.44 25.81 11.69
N THR A 133 -22.58 26.37 10.83
CA THR A 133 -22.56 27.79 10.49
C THR A 133 -23.88 28.25 9.88
N PHE A 134 -24.46 27.49 8.94
CA PHE A 134 -25.77 27.78 8.38
C PHE A 134 -26.85 27.82 9.45
N SER A 135 -26.89 26.82 10.34
CA SER A 135 -27.87 26.72 11.43
C SER A 135 -27.73 27.90 12.42
N THR A 136 -26.50 28.26 12.78
CA THR A 136 -26.22 29.40 13.68
C THR A 136 -26.70 30.70 13.07
N ILE A 137 -26.37 30.99 11.82
CA ILE A 137 -26.82 32.21 11.12
C ILE A 137 -28.33 32.24 10.97
N GLU A 138 -28.99 31.10 10.76
CA GLU A 138 -30.45 31.01 10.68
C GLU A 138 -31.12 31.31 12.03
N SER A 139 -30.59 30.75 13.11
CA SER A 139 -31.14 30.97 14.48
C SER A 139 -30.94 32.41 14.95
N GLU A 140 -29.83 33.06 14.55
CA GLU A 140 -29.48 34.43 14.95
C GLU A 140 -29.86 35.47 13.89
N ALA A 141 -30.66 35.13 12.90
CA ALA A 141 -31.02 35.97 11.78
C ALA A 141 -31.58 37.35 12.20
N GLY A 142 -32.43 37.38 13.23
CA GLY A 142 -33.01 38.64 13.75
C GLY A 142 -31.94 39.56 14.31
N ALA A 143 -31.02 39.05 15.11
CA ALA A 143 -29.92 39.82 15.68
C ALA A 143 -28.97 40.35 14.57
N ILE A 144 -28.60 39.49 13.60
CA ILE A 144 -27.78 39.87 12.45
C ILE A 144 -28.47 40.92 11.60
N GLY A 145 -29.78 40.81 11.37
CA GLY A 145 -30.57 41.77 10.65
C GLY A 145 -30.56 43.15 11.30
N THR A 146 -30.74 43.19 12.62
CA THR A 146 -30.72 44.40 13.44
C THR A 146 -29.35 45.09 13.43
N LEU A 147 -28.26 44.32 13.66
CA LEU A 147 -26.90 44.81 13.60
C LEU A 147 -26.56 45.43 12.23
N ARG A 148 -26.94 44.74 11.16
CA ARG A 148 -26.74 45.23 9.79
C ARG A 148 -27.57 46.48 9.47
N ALA A 149 -28.78 46.57 10.01
CA ALA A 149 -29.62 47.75 9.87
C ALA A 149 -29.04 48.96 10.66
N SER A 150 -28.35 48.69 11.77
CA SER A 150 -27.63 49.67 12.58
C SER A 150 -26.27 50.11 12.00
N GLY A 151 -25.88 49.58 10.81
CA GLY A 151 -24.70 50.06 10.09
C GLY A 151 -23.47 49.13 10.18
N TYR A 152 -23.56 47.97 10.87
CA TYR A 152 -22.45 47.01 10.86
C TYR A 152 -22.21 46.44 9.47
N THR A 153 -20.95 46.32 9.10
CA THR A 153 -20.53 45.80 7.82
C THR A 153 -20.58 44.27 7.79
N LYS A 154 -20.69 43.69 6.59
CA LYS A 154 -20.62 42.24 6.41
C LYS A 154 -19.32 41.64 6.95
N GLY A 155 -18.20 42.38 6.77
CA GLY A 155 -16.88 41.94 7.20
C GLY A 155 -16.73 41.82 8.71
N GLU A 156 -17.32 42.77 9.47
CA GLU A 156 -17.33 42.73 10.94
C GLU A 156 -18.12 41.53 11.47
N ILE A 157 -19.27 41.24 10.88
CA ILE A 157 -20.09 40.08 11.24
C ILE A 157 -19.36 38.77 10.88
N ILE A 158 -18.77 38.67 9.67
CA ILE A 158 -17.96 37.49 9.30
C ILE A 158 -16.82 37.31 10.30
N ARG A 159 -16.10 38.36 10.65
CA ARG A 159 -14.99 38.24 11.60
C ARG A 159 -15.45 37.77 12.97
N HIS A 160 -16.62 38.19 13.43
CA HIS A 160 -17.20 37.75 14.70
C HIS A 160 -17.52 36.24 14.66
N TYR A 161 -18.25 35.77 13.64
CA TYR A 161 -18.65 34.35 13.54
C TYR A 161 -17.49 33.44 13.14
N MET A 162 -16.41 33.95 12.56
CA MET A 162 -15.18 33.21 12.29
C MET A 162 -14.31 33.03 13.54
N ALA A 163 -14.44 33.89 14.55
CA ALA A 163 -13.56 33.86 15.71
C ALA A 163 -13.64 32.54 16.48
N ALA A 164 -14.85 32.08 16.82
CA ALA A 164 -15.05 30.84 17.56
C ALA A 164 -14.51 29.59 16.82
N PRO A 165 -14.85 29.31 15.55
CA PRO A 165 -14.23 28.22 14.79
C PRO A 165 -12.71 28.32 14.71
N THR A 166 -12.17 29.53 14.53
CA THR A 166 -10.71 29.72 14.45
C THR A 166 -10.03 29.32 15.75
N TYR A 167 -10.55 29.75 16.89
CA TYR A 167 -10.00 29.34 18.19
C TYR A 167 -10.10 27.84 18.42
N VAL A 168 -11.21 27.22 18.05
CA VAL A 168 -11.39 25.76 18.17
C VAL A 168 -10.37 25.02 17.30
N PHE A 169 -10.18 25.43 16.04
CA PHE A 169 -9.22 24.79 15.14
C PHE A 169 -7.78 24.93 15.63
N LEU A 170 -7.42 26.13 16.13
CA LEU A 170 -6.07 26.36 16.69
C LEU A 170 -5.85 25.52 17.97
N ALA A 171 -6.82 25.49 18.86
CA ALA A 171 -6.73 24.66 20.08
C ALA A 171 -6.63 23.17 19.74
N ALA A 172 -7.48 22.69 18.82
CA ALA A 172 -7.43 21.30 18.34
C ALA A 172 -6.09 20.96 17.69
N ALA A 173 -5.51 21.89 16.91
CA ALA A 173 -4.20 21.71 16.30
C ALA A 173 -3.08 21.60 17.35
N VAL A 174 -3.09 22.44 18.38
CA VAL A 174 -2.11 22.38 19.47
C VAL A 174 -2.25 21.05 20.22
N ILE A 175 -3.47 20.70 20.64
CA ILE A 175 -3.74 19.46 21.37
C ILE A 175 -3.40 18.24 20.52
N GLY A 176 -3.76 18.25 19.23
CA GLY A 176 -3.46 17.17 18.30
C GLY A 176 -1.97 16.95 18.07
N ASN A 177 -1.21 18.04 17.89
CA ASN A 177 0.25 17.94 17.76
C ASN A 177 0.91 17.44 19.05
N ILE A 178 0.53 17.99 20.21
CA ILE A 178 1.05 17.49 21.50
C ILE A 178 0.71 16.01 21.68
N GLY A 179 -0.55 15.61 21.43
CA GLY A 179 -0.97 14.22 21.54
C GLY A 179 -0.24 13.29 20.55
N GLY A 180 -0.03 13.75 19.31
CA GLY A 180 0.72 13.02 18.29
C GLY A 180 2.16 12.71 18.70
N TYR A 181 2.87 13.73 19.16
CA TYR A 181 4.27 13.58 19.59
C TYR A 181 4.46 12.95 20.97
N THR A 182 3.42 12.79 21.77
CA THR A 182 3.48 12.19 23.11
C THR A 182 2.78 10.83 23.18
N CYS A 183 1.46 10.82 23.16
CA CYS A 183 0.64 9.61 23.36
C CYS A 183 0.69 8.65 22.17
N PHE A 184 0.41 9.17 20.95
CA PHE A 184 0.34 8.35 19.75
C PHE A 184 1.72 7.88 19.26
N ARG A 185 2.78 8.59 19.64
CA ARG A 185 4.15 8.15 19.39
C ARG A 185 4.38 6.72 19.87
N LYS A 186 4.01 6.44 21.14
CA LYS A 186 4.26 5.12 21.74
C LYS A 186 3.47 4.03 21.01
N PHE A 187 2.23 4.33 20.58
CA PHE A 187 1.41 3.41 19.81
C PHE A 187 2.08 3.03 18.47
N MET A 188 2.59 4.03 17.73
CA MET A 188 3.30 3.80 16.47
C MET A 188 4.64 3.09 16.67
N GLU A 189 5.39 3.46 17.72
CA GLU A 189 6.62 2.79 18.11
C GLU A 189 6.36 1.30 18.37
N ASP A 190 5.38 0.98 19.22
CA ASP A 190 5.04 -0.40 19.56
C ASP A 190 4.60 -1.20 18.30
N MET A 191 3.81 -0.60 17.40
CA MET A 191 3.34 -1.25 16.17
C MET A 191 4.49 -1.72 15.28
N TYR A 192 5.46 -0.83 14.99
CA TYR A 192 6.58 -1.19 14.10
C TYR A 192 7.67 -2.00 14.82
N TYR A 193 7.94 -1.75 16.09
CA TYR A 193 8.99 -2.47 16.83
C TYR A 193 8.59 -3.88 17.26
N HIS A 194 7.29 -4.22 17.19
CA HIS A 194 6.86 -5.61 17.30
C HIS A 194 7.11 -6.41 16.02
N SER A 195 7.06 -5.74 14.87
CA SER A 195 7.18 -6.40 13.56
C SER A 195 8.59 -6.35 12.99
N TYR A 196 9.35 -5.29 13.29
CA TYR A 196 10.66 -5.05 12.67
C TYR A 196 11.77 -4.85 13.69
N SER A 197 12.99 -5.27 13.33
CA SER A 197 14.21 -4.96 14.07
C SER A 197 14.75 -3.61 13.63
N LEU A 198 14.26 -2.54 14.26
CA LEU A 198 14.61 -1.16 13.92
C LEU A 198 15.66 -0.57 14.85
N PRO A 199 16.45 0.43 14.42
CA PRO A 199 17.35 1.18 15.26
C PRO A 199 16.58 1.94 16.35
N VAL A 200 17.27 2.45 17.35
CA VAL A 200 16.66 3.19 18.48
C VAL A 200 15.77 4.31 17.96
N PHE A 201 14.51 4.31 18.39
CA PHE A 201 13.53 5.28 18.00
C PHE A 201 13.91 6.70 18.43
N LYS A 202 13.94 7.63 17.50
CA LYS A 202 14.16 9.05 17.74
C LYS A 202 13.06 9.87 17.09
N VAL A 203 12.40 10.70 17.88
CA VAL A 203 11.42 11.64 17.35
C VAL A 203 12.13 12.75 16.61
N VAL A 204 11.80 12.90 15.33
CA VAL A 204 12.30 14.00 14.49
C VAL A 204 11.11 14.83 14.03
N TRP A 205 11.18 16.14 14.24
CA TRP A 205 10.17 17.04 13.71
C TRP A 205 10.30 17.13 12.18
N ASN A 206 9.18 16.96 11.49
CA ASN A 206 9.12 17.00 10.03
C ASN A 206 8.20 18.15 9.57
N ALA A 207 8.77 19.15 8.90
CA ALA A 207 8.04 20.31 8.40
C ALA A 207 6.96 19.95 7.39
N ASN A 208 7.21 18.99 6.49
CA ASN A 208 6.23 18.54 5.51
C ASN A 208 5.05 17.84 6.18
N ALA A 209 5.30 16.96 7.16
CA ALA A 209 4.25 16.34 7.93
C ALA A 209 3.39 17.39 8.66
N PHE A 210 4.01 18.35 9.33
CA PHE A 210 3.30 19.45 9.98
C PHE A 210 2.44 20.27 9.00
N LEU A 211 2.96 20.57 7.81
CA LEU A 211 2.24 21.28 6.77
C LEU A 211 1.00 20.48 6.32
N LEU A 212 1.17 19.20 6.00
CA LEU A 212 0.11 18.34 5.49
C LEU A 212 -0.96 18.00 6.53
N THR A 213 -0.58 17.82 7.79
CA THR A 213 -1.49 17.34 8.83
C THR A 213 -2.08 18.45 9.70
N THR A 214 -1.49 19.66 9.68
CA THR A 214 -1.92 20.75 10.55
C THR A 214 -2.29 22.00 9.75
N VAL A 215 -1.36 22.55 8.97
CA VAL A 215 -1.57 23.83 8.30
C VAL A 215 -2.64 23.74 7.21
N ILE A 216 -2.49 22.78 6.30
CA ILE A 216 -3.44 22.61 5.18
C ILE A 216 -4.86 22.28 5.69
N PRO A 217 -5.08 21.37 6.64
CA PRO A 217 -6.39 21.13 7.24
C PRO A 217 -7.05 22.38 7.82
N ILE A 218 -6.31 23.16 8.62
CA ILE A 218 -6.83 24.39 9.20
C ILE A 218 -7.24 25.38 8.11
N VAL A 219 -6.39 25.58 7.11
CA VAL A 219 -6.67 26.50 6.00
C VAL A 219 -7.94 26.05 5.25
N ILE A 220 -8.08 24.77 4.93
CA ILE A 220 -9.27 24.22 4.26
C ILE A 220 -10.53 24.49 5.08
N LEU A 221 -10.52 24.17 6.38
CA LEU A 221 -11.67 24.36 7.26
C LEU A 221 -12.04 25.84 7.40
N LEU A 222 -11.06 26.73 7.55
CA LEU A 222 -11.29 28.17 7.64
C LEU A 222 -11.83 28.75 6.32
N VAL A 223 -11.29 28.34 5.18
CA VAL A 223 -11.75 28.80 3.87
C VAL A 223 -13.19 28.36 3.62
N ILE A 224 -13.53 27.08 3.88
CA ILE A 224 -14.88 26.56 3.68
C ILE A 224 -15.87 27.28 4.59
N ASN A 225 -15.52 27.46 5.88
CA ASN A 225 -16.37 28.18 6.82
C ASN A 225 -16.55 29.67 6.43
N TYR A 226 -15.47 30.32 5.97
CA TYR A 226 -15.54 31.69 5.45
C TYR A 226 -16.46 31.80 4.23
N LEU A 227 -16.34 30.87 3.27
CA LEU A 227 -17.20 30.83 2.09
C LEU A 227 -18.66 30.59 2.43
N ALA A 228 -18.94 29.74 3.42
CA ALA A 228 -20.28 29.49 3.93
C ALA A 228 -20.88 30.79 4.53
N LEU A 229 -20.16 31.46 5.43
CA LEU A 229 -20.58 32.74 6.01
C LEU A 229 -20.79 33.83 4.95
N ARG A 230 -19.82 34.01 4.05
CA ARG A 230 -19.92 35.00 2.98
C ARG A 230 -21.13 34.78 2.08
N SER A 231 -21.44 33.50 1.80
CA SER A 231 -22.60 33.14 1.01
C SER A 231 -23.91 33.53 1.69
N MET A 232 -24.05 33.28 2.98
CA MET A 232 -25.28 33.59 3.74
C MET A 232 -25.43 35.08 4.00
N LEU A 233 -24.38 35.75 4.47
CA LEU A 233 -24.39 37.19 4.78
C LEU A 233 -24.45 38.08 3.52
N GLY A 234 -24.49 37.49 2.33
CA GLY A 234 -24.77 38.17 1.07
C GLY A 234 -26.20 38.72 0.94
N LEU A 235 -27.13 38.22 1.75
CA LEU A 235 -28.55 38.66 1.76
C LEU A 235 -28.72 40.08 2.31
N SER A 236 -29.87 40.73 1.98
CA SER A 236 -30.18 42.06 2.50
C SER A 236 -30.56 41.99 3.99
N PRO A 237 -30.35 43.10 4.77
CA PRO A 237 -30.78 43.16 6.17
C PRO A 237 -32.27 42.86 6.37
N LEU A 238 -33.11 43.26 5.42
CA LEU A 238 -34.54 43.02 5.44
C LEU A 238 -34.87 41.51 5.38
N ASN A 239 -34.09 40.74 4.61
CA ASN A 239 -34.31 39.31 4.54
C ASN A 239 -34.00 38.60 5.87
N PHE A 240 -32.97 39.09 6.57
CA PHE A 240 -32.65 38.58 7.93
C PHE A 240 -33.76 38.88 8.93
N LEU A 241 -34.27 40.14 8.95
CA LEU A 241 -35.38 40.53 9.85
C LEU A 241 -36.67 39.78 9.55
N ARG A 242 -36.90 39.39 8.30
CA ARG A 242 -38.08 38.59 7.91
C ARG A 242 -37.87 37.07 8.02
N HIS A 243 -36.69 36.65 8.48
CA HIS A 243 -36.29 35.24 8.48
C HIS A 243 -36.40 34.57 7.09
N ASP A 244 -36.31 35.38 6.00
CA ASP A 244 -36.32 34.86 4.63
C ASP A 244 -34.89 34.75 4.12
N LEU A 245 -34.15 33.76 4.65
CA LEU A 245 -32.75 33.49 4.31
C LEU A 245 -32.62 32.67 3.04
N SER A 246 -33.71 32.31 2.41
CA SER A 246 -33.73 31.57 1.15
C SER A 246 -33.37 32.49 0.00
N LYS A 247 -32.27 32.23 -0.70
CA LYS A 247 -31.90 32.87 -1.98
C LYS A 247 -32.88 32.51 -3.13
N ARG A 248 -34.00 31.84 -2.85
CA ARG A 248 -34.90 31.29 -3.89
C ARG A 248 -35.79 32.35 -4.50
N LYS A 249 -35.65 32.50 -5.81
CA LYS A 249 -36.68 33.04 -6.69
C LYS A 249 -37.99 32.27 -6.45
N LYS A 250 -39.11 33.01 -6.45
CA LYS A 250 -40.51 32.57 -6.30
C LYS A 250 -40.74 31.07 -6.24
N LYS A 251 -41.24 30.57 -5.09
CA LYS A 251 -41.59 29.17 -4.90
C LYS A 251 -42.61 28.78 -5.98
N HIS A 252 -42.18 28.00 -6.94
CA HIS A 252 -43.08 27.38 -7.93
C HIS A 252 -43.99 26.42 -7.15
N VAL A 253 -45.29 26.70 -7.17
CA VAL A 253 -46.29 25.82 -6.56
C VAL A 253 -46.35 24.54 -7.39
N THR A 254 -45.70 23.49 -6.91
CA THR A 254 -45.79 22.17 -7.54
C THR A 254 -47.17 21.63 -7.35
N LYS A 255 -47.91 21.40 -8.46
CA LYS A 255 -49.19 20.71 -8.43
C LYS A 255 -48.92 19.25 -8.01
N LEU A 256 -49.44 18.84 -6.86
CA LEU A 256 -49.33 17.45 -6.40
C LEU A 256 -50.59 16.69 -6.86
N PRO A 257 -50.45 15.38 -7.19
CA PRO A 257 -51.57 14.49 -7.44
C PRO A 257 -52.54 14.45 -6.26
N ASP A 258 -53.75 13.91 -6.51
CA ASP A 258 -54.84 13.82 -5.49
C ASP A 258 -54.54 12.70 -4.48
N PHE A 259 -53.57 12.92 -3.62
CA PHE A 259 -53.30 12.09 -2.45
C PHE A 259 -54.19 12.47 -1.26
N LYS A 260 -54.32 11.57 -0.27
CA LYS A 260 -54.96 11.88 1.02
C LYS A 260 -54.31 13.11 1.65
N PHE A 261 -55.06 13.92 2.36
CA PHE A 261 -54.63 15.20 2.94
C PHE A 261 -53.31 15.13 3.67
N LEU A 262 -53.10 14.14 4.55
CA LEU A 262 -51.87 13.99 5.32
C LEU A 262 -50.64 13.70 4.43
N THR A 263 -50.81 12.86 3.41
CA THR A 263 -49.74 12.56 2.47
C THR A 263 -49.39 13.78 1.66
N ARG A 264 -50.39 14.51 1.14
CA ARG A 264 -50.18 15.76 0.40
C ARG A 264 -49.50 16.82 1.26
N PHE A 265 -49.86 16.92 2.53
CA PHE A 265 -49.23 17.85 3.47
C PHE A 265 -47.78 17.50 3.72
N ARG A 266 -47.44 16.21 4.00
CA ARG A 266 -46.08 15.74 4.22
C ARG A 266 -45.18 16.00 2.99
N ILE A 267 -45.66 15.62 1.80
CA ILE A 267 -44.92 15.83 0.55
C ILE A 267 -44.69 17.33 0.30
N ARG A 268 -45.72 18.17 0.56
CA ARG A 268 -45.57 19.62 0.42
C ARG A 268 -44.57 20.20 1.39
N THR A 269 -44.55 19.75 2.65
CA THR A 269 -43.55 20.18 3.64
C THR A 269 -42.14 19.79 3.23
N ILE A 270 -41.95 18.55 2.76
CA ILE A 270 -40.65 18.09 2.25
C ILE A 270 -40.22 18.92 1.05
N LEU A 271 -41.07 19.12 0.05
CA LEU A 271 -40.78 19.88 -1.13
C LEU A 271 -40.50 21.38 -0.88
N GLN A 272 -41.14 21.94 0.16
CA GLN A 272 -40.87 23.31 0.58
C GLN A 272 -39.53 23.44 1.31
N ASN A 273 -39.14 22.43 2.07
CA ASN A 273 -37.88 22.41 2.82
C ASN A 273 -36.82 21.49 2.19
N ARG A 274 -36.91 21.22 0.89
CA ARG A 274 -36.01 20.29 0.19
C ARG A 274 -34.53 20.52 0.43
N SER A 275 -34.11 21.77 0.64
CA SER A 275 -32.72 22.09 0.94
C SER A 275 -32.25 21.41 2.22
N ASN A 276 -33.03 21.54 3.30
CA ASN A 276 -32.68 20.97 4.61
C ASN A 276 -32.69 19.44 4.55
N TYR A 277 -33.69 18.86 3.82
CA TYR A 277 -33.73 17.40 3.63
C TYR A 277 -32.57 16.87 2.77
N ILE A 278 -32.18 17.59 1.72
CA ILE A 278 -31.02 17.23 0.89
C ILE A 278 -29.73 17.30 1.73
N THR A 279 -29.59 18.35 2.51
CA THR A 279 -28.43 18.55 3.39
C THR A 279 -28.34 17.43 4.44
N MET A 280 -29.47 17.08 5.07
CA MET A 280 -29.54 15.95 6.01
C MET A 280 -29.21 14.62 5.32
N ALA A 281 -29.76 14.39 4.11
CA ALA A 281 -29.49 13.20 3.33
C ALA A 281 -28.00 13.07 2.95
N ILE A 282 -27.36 14.18 2.57
CA ILE A 282 -25.91 14.20 2.30
C ILE A 282 -25.11 13.87 3.57
N GLY A 283 -25.50 14.44 4.74
CA GLY A 283 -24.84 14.12 6.01
C GLY A 283 -24.95 12.64 6.38
N ILE A 284 -26.13 12.07 6.24
CA ILE A 284 -26.36 10.64 6.48
C ILE A 284 -25.57 9.80 5.46
N LEU A 285 -25.56 10.18 4.19
CA LEU A 285 -24.80 9.49 3.14
C LEU A 285 -23.29 9.47 3.48
N MET A 286 -22.74 10.62 3.87
CA MET A 286 -21.32 10.72 4.25
C MET A 286 -21.00 9.86 5.47
N ALA A 287 -21.85 9.89 6.50
CA ALA A 287 -21.68 9.03 7.68
C ALA A 287 -21.73 7.54 7.31
N ASN A 288 -22.67 7.15 6.45
CA ASN A 288 -22.77 5.76 5.97
C ASN A 288 -21.56 5.33 5.13
N ILE A 289 -21.03 6.20 4.28
CA ILE A 289 -19.80 5.89 3.50
C ILE A 289 -18.65 5.56 4.44
N LEU A 290 -18.43 6.36 5.48
CA LEU A 290 -17.38 6.08 6.46
C LEU A 290 -17.63 4.81 7.25
N PHE A 291 -18.88 4.59 7.66
CA PHE A 291 -19.24 3.38 8.40
C PHE A 291 -19.02 2.13 7.55
N ILE A 292 -19.48 2.15 6.28
CA ILE A 292 -19.27 1.03 5.35
C ILE A 292 -17.78 0.82 5.11
N PHE A 293 -17.00 1.87 4.85
CA PHE A 293 -15.56 1.78 4.67
C PHE A 293 -14.88 1.11 5.87
N SER A 294 -15.17 1.59 7.08
CA SER A 294 -14.60 1.02 8.32
C SER A 294 -15.02 -0.43 8.54
N ALA A 295 -16.31 -0.74 8.35
CA ALA A 295 -16.85 -2.08 8.57
C ALA A 295 -16.41 -3.09 7.50
N SER A 296 -16.07 -2.63 6.28
CA SER A 296 -15.64 -3.50 5.18
C SER A 296 -14.14 -3.82 5.22
N MET A 297 -13.34 -3.11 6.01
CA MET A 297 -11.88 -3.24 5.99
C MET A 297 -11.44 -4.67 6.35
N LEU A 298 -11.90 -5.18 7.48
CA LEU A 298 -11.53 -6.53 7.94
C LEU A 298 -12.05 -7.66 7.02
N PRO A 299 -13.33 -7.66 6.59
CA PRO A 299 -13.81 -8.64 5.61
C PRO A 299 -13.03 -8.62 4.30
N ILE A 300 -12.67 -7.43 3.77
CA ILE A 300 -11.89 -7.32 2.53
C ILE A 300 -10.49 -7.93 2.71
N LEU A 301 -9.83 -7.67 3.84
CA LEU A 301 -8.50 -8.24 4.12
C LEU A 301 -8.57 -9.77 4.22
N ASN A 302 -9.56 -10.31 4.92
CA ASN A 302 -9.73 -11.76 5.03
C ASN A 302 -10.04 -12.38 3.66
N ASP A 303 -11.00 -11.81 2.92
CA ASP A 303 -11.34 -12.28 1.56
C ASP A 303 -10.13 -12.23 0.61
N GLN A 304 -9.30 -11.19 0.71
CA GLN A 304 -8.07 -11.09 -0.07
C GLN A 304 -7.07 -12.19 0.32
N THR A 305 -6.90 -12.48 1.61
CA THR A 305 -6.02 -13.54 2.09
C THR A 305 -6.51 -14.90 1.61
N ASP A 306 -7.79 -15.20 1.81
CA ASP A 306 -8.41 -16.45 1.37
C ASP A 306 -8.30 -16.61 -0.16
N ASN A 307 -8.57 -15.52 -0.90
CA ASN A 307 -8.46 -15.52 -2.36
C ASN A 307 -7.02 -15.78 -2.84
N VAL A 308 -6.00 -15.28 -2.14
CA VAL A 308 -4.59 -15.56 -2.46
C VAL A 308 -4.29 -17.04 -2.20
N LEU A 309 -4.68 -17.58 -1.05
CA LEU A 309 -4.43 -18.96 -0.69
C LEU A 309 -5.14 -19.96 -1.62
N ASP A 310 -6.40 -19.68 -1.96
CA ASP A 310 -7.21 -20.53 -2.86
C ASP A 310 -6.70 -20.56 -4.31
N HIS A 311 -5.89 -19.56 -4.71
CA HIS A 311 -5.38 -19.40 -6.08
C HIS A 311 -3.85 -19.51 -6.16
N LEU A 312 -3.20 -20.10 -5.15
CA LEU A 312 -1.80 -20.51 -5.28
C LEU A 312 -1.67 -21.53 -6.41
N ILE A 313 -0.55 -21.48 -7.13
CA ILE A 313 -0.31 -22.40 -8.26
C ILE A 313 -0.17 -23.83 -7.73
N ALA A 314 0.53 -24.01 -6.62
CA ALA A 314 0.74 -25.29 -5.95
C ALA A 314 0.71 -25.10 -4.43
N ASN A 315 0.53 -26.18 -3.66
CA ASN A 315 0.60 -26.13 -2.20
C ASN A 315 1.99 -25.70 -1.71
N TYR A 316 3.04 -26.15 -2.40
CA TYR A 316 4.42 -25.75 -2.14
C TYR A 316 5.07 -25.25 -3.42
N GLN A 317 5.73 -24.12 -3.31
CA GLN A 317 6.57 -23.54 -4.35
C GLN A 317 7.98 -23.35 -3.79
N TYR A 318 8.92 -24.12 -4.29
CA TYR A 318 10.33 -24.04 -3.92
C TYR A 318 11.09 -23.25 -4.97
N THR A 319 11.71 -22.14 -4.59
CA THR A 319 12.65 -21.42 -5.44
C THR A 319 14.05 -21.82 -5.01
N LEU A 320 14.90 -22.21 -5.99
CA LEU A 320 16.22 -22.75 -5.75
C LEU A 320 17.30 -21.67 -5.98
N LYS A 321 18.42 -21.79 -5.29
CA LYS A 321 19.63 -21.00 -5.51
C LYS A 321 20.36 -21.42 -6.79
N ALA A 322 20.29 -22.70 -7.13
CA ALA A 322 20.83 -23.27 -8.34
C ALA A 322 19.94 -24.45 -8.80
N PRO A 323 19.88 -24.77 -10.11
CA PRO A 323 19.14 -25.94 -10.60
C PRO A 323 19.72 -27.22 -9.98
N VAL A 324 18.93 -27.94 -9.21
CA VAL A 324 19.26 -29.25 -8.63
C VAL A 324 18.19 -30.23 -9.06
N GLU A 325 18.61 -31.29 -9.75
CA GLU A 325 17.69 -32.35 -10.18
C GLU A 325 17.22 -33.18 -9.01
N LEU A 326 15.92 -33.47 -8.98
CA LEU A 326 15.28 -34.37 -8.03
C LEU A 326 14.73 -35.58 -8.79
N ASP A 327 14.89 -36.74 -8.22
CA ASP A 327 14.32 -37.98 -8.77
C ASP A 327 12.82 -38.14 -8.44
N ASP A 328 12.19 -37.12 -7.85
CA ASP A 328 10.78 -37.15 -7.50
C ASP A 328 9.92 -36.67 -8.68
N SER A 329 9.22 -37.66 -9.30
CA SER A 329 8.26 -37.39 -10.38
C SER A 329 7.02 -36.58 -9.97
N SER A 330 6.82 -36.35 -8.67
CA SER A 330 5.71 -35.55 -8.16
C SER A 330 5.98 -34.04 -8.23
N ALA A 331 7.23 -33.63 -8.27
CA ALA A 331 7.64 -32.23 -8.38
C ALA A 331 7.67 -31.78 -9.84
N GLU A 332 7.14 -30.60 -10.13
CA GLU A 332 7.11 -30.00 -11.46
C GLU A 332 8.06 -28.80 -11.53
N LYS A 333 8.98 -28.83 -12.50
CA LYS A 333 9.93 -27.73 -12.71
C LYS A 333 9.26 -26.48 -13.22
N TYR A 334 9.73 -25.32 -12.75
CA TYR A 334 9.33 -24.03 -13.27
C TYR A 334 10.53 -23.06 -13.33
N CYS A 335 10.40 -22.02 -14.15
CA CYS A 335 11.30 -20.89 -14.17
C CYS A 335 10.62 -19.65 -13.58
N LEU A 336 11.38 -18.80 -12.90
CA LEU A 336 10.90 -17.53 -12.34
C LEU A 336 11.96 -16.45 -12.46
N THR A 337 11.56 -15.28 -12.95
CA THR A 337 12.38 -14.05 -12.94
C THR A 337 11.50 -12.87 -12.56
N ALA A 338 12.02 -11.99 -11.72
CA ALA A 338 11.38 -10.72 -11.39
C ALA A 338 11.88 -9.62 -12.33
N LEU A 339 10.99 -9.00 -13.07
CA LEU A 339 11.22 -7.87 -13.96
C LEU A 339 10.34 -6.69 -13.52
N ALA A 340 10.30 -5.62 -14.31
CA ALA A 340 9.45 -4.45 -14.04
C ALA A 340 8.59 -4.10 -15.27
N ASP A 341 7.41 -3.52 -15.02
CA ASP A 341 6.62 -2.87 -16.07
C ASP A 341 7.21 -1.47 -16.40
N ASP A 342 6.67 -0.80 -17.41
CA ASP A 342 7.07 0.58 -17.78
C ASP A 342 6.92 1.59 -16.63
N GLY A 343 6.10 1.28 -15.63
CA GLY A 343 5.90 2.08 -14.42
C GLY A 343 6.86 1.75 -13.28
N GLY A 344 7.77 0.80 -13.47
CA GLY A 344 8.71 0.33 -12.46
C GLY A 344 8.10 -0.61 -11.41
N LYS A 345 6.88 -1.10 -11.62
CA LYS A 345 6.26 -2.10 -10.74
C LYS A 345 6.81 -3.49 -11.06
N GLU A 346 7.06 -4.24 -10.02
CA GLU A 346 7.55 -5.61 -10.17
C GLU A 346 6.52 -6.51 -10.83
N VAL A 347 6.98 -7.30 -11.80
CA VAL A 347 6.22 -8.31 -12.53
C VAL A 347 7.00 -9.62 -12.49
N LEU A 348 6.38 -10.66 -11.97
CA LEU A 348 6.97 -12.00 -11.94
C LEU A 348 6.71 -12.71 -13.27
N VAL A 349 7.76 -13.18 -13.92
CA VAL A 349 7.68 -13.91 -15.18
C VAL A 349 7.91 -15.38 -14.91
N TYR A 350 6.90 -16.19 -15.14
CA TYR A 350 6.91 -17.63 -14.95
C TYR A 350 7.07 -18.37 -16.28
N GLY A 351 8.04 -19.30 -16.33
CA GLY A 351 8.15 -20.34 -17.35
C GLY A 351 7.59 -21.64 -16.79
N ILE A 352 6.54 -22.19 -17.39
CA ILE A 352 5.80 -23.34 -16.88
C ILE A 352 5.71 -24.42 -17.93
N ALA A 353 5.74 -25.70 -17.51
CA ALA A 353 5.61 -26.82 -18.40
C ALA A 353 4.28 -26.80 -19.17
N ASP A 354 4.29 -27.11 -20.47
CA ASP A 354 3.10 -27.06 -21.33
C ASP A 354 1.95 -27.95 -20.80
N ASN A 355 2.28 -29.06 -20.15
CA ASN A 355 1.33 -30.00 -19.55
C ASN A 355 1.32 -29.90 -18.02
N SER A 356 1.45 -28.69 -17.46
CA SER A 356 1.44 -28.47 -16.03
C SER A 356 0.19 -29.07 -15.38
N LYS A 357 0.37 -29.84 -14.33
CA LYS A 357 -0.74 -30.35 -13.51
C LYS A 357 -1.33 -29.28 -12.59
N TYR A 358 -0.62 -28.19 -12.37
CA TYR A 358 -1.03 -27.10 -11.49
C TYR A 358 -1.77 -25.97 -12.22
N LEU A 359 -1.50 -25.79 -13.51
CA LEU A 359 -2.10 -24.75 -14.33
C LEU A 359 -3.02 -25.33 -15.43
N THR A 360 -3.82 -26.34 -15.08
CA THR A 360 -4.75 -27.02 -16.00
C THR A 360 -5.84 -26.10 -16.59
N GLN A 361 -6.11 -24.97 -15.94
CA GLN A 361 -7.14 -24.02 -16.37
C GLN A 361 -6.70 -23.12 -17.53
N VAL A 362 -5.43 -23.15 -17.90
CA VAL A 362 -4.83 -22.24 -18.89
C VAL A 362 -3.93 -23.05 -19.82
N SER A 363 -4.21 -23.00 -21.11
CA SER A 363 -3.29 -23.52 -22.13
C SER A 363 -2.17 -22.50 -22.35
N MET A 364 -0.92 -22.92 -22.17
CA MET A 364 0.21 -22.05 -22.47
C MET A 364 0.27 -21.71 -23.96
N PRO A 365 0.52 -20.45 -24.34
CA PRO A 365 0.62 -20.06 -25.75
C PRO A 365 1.81 -20.76 -26.41
N ALA A 366 1.56 -21.34 -27.58
CA ALA A 366 2.59 -22.00 -28.37
C ALA A 366 3.46 -21.00 -29.17
N GLU A 367 2.94 -19.81 -29.49
CA GLU A 367 3.66 -18.79 -30.24
C GLU A 367 4.68 -18.07 -29.39
N LYS A 368 5.89 -17.89 -29.93
CA LYS A 368 6.94 -17.09 -29.27
C LYS A 368 6.47 -15.66 -29.09
N GLY A 369 6.66 -15.13 -27.87
CA GLY A 369 6.24 -13.78 -27.52
C GLY A 369 4.79 -13.63 -27.08
N ASP A 370 3.97 -14.69 -27.13
CA ASP A 370 2.66 -14.72 -26.56
C ASP A 370 2.72 -15.11 -25.08
N ILE A 371 1.91 -14.41 -24.25
CA ILE A 371 1.90 -14.60 -22.81
C ILE A 371 0.47 -14.63 -22.25
N ILE A 372 0.35 -15.26 -21.11
CA ILE A 372 -0.83 -15.11 -20.24
C ILE A 372 -0.44 -14.17 -19.09
N ILE A 373 -1.33 -13.25 -18.73
CA ILE A 373 -1.07 -12.33 -17.62
C ILE A 373 -2.04 -12.54 -16.47
N SER A 374 -1.63 -12.16 -15.25
CA SER A 374 -2.55 -12.19 -14.10
C SER A 374 -3.70 -11.21 -14.29
N LYS A 375 -4.93 -11.59 -13.89
CA LYS A 375 -6.12 -10.72 -14.01
C LYS A 375 -5.95 -9.41 -13.22
N SER A 376 -5.22 -9.44 -12.12
CA SER A 376 -4.87 -8.25 -11.33
C SER A 376 -4.04 -7.26 -12.13
N PHE A 377 -3.01 -7.75 -12.84
CA PHE A 377 -2.14 -6.95 -13.70
C PHE A 377 -2.90 -6.39 -14.91
N MET A 378 -3.74 -7.24 -15.54
CA MET A 378 -4.61 -6.84 -16.65
C MET A 378 -5.55 -5.69 -16.27
N LYS A 379 -6.26 -5.82 -15.13
CA LYS A 379 -7.22 -4.82 -14.65
C LYS A 379 -6.56 -3.50 -14.26
N LEU A 380 -5.43 -3.56 -13.55
CA LEU A 380 -4.74 -2.36 -13.06
C LEU A 380 -4.32 -1.44 -14.20
N ASN A 381 -3.80 -2.02 -15.29
CA ASN A 381 -3.28 -1.27 -16.42
C ASN A 381 -4.28 -1.16 -17.60
N ASN A 382 -5.53 -1.66 -17.42
CA ASN A 382 -6.56 -1.69 -18.45
C ASN A 382 -6.15 -2.40 -19.75
N TYR A 383 -5.27 -3.41 -19.65
CA TYR A 383 -4.85 -4.22 -20.80
C TYR A 383 -5.98 -5.10 -21.31
N LYS A 384 -5.89 -5.45 -22.59
CA LYS A 384 -6.82 -6.36 -23.29
C LYS A 384 -6.03 -7.47 -23.97
N VAL A 385 -6.71 -8.59 -24.22
CA VAL A 385 -6.17 -9.65 -25.07
C VAL A 385 -5.86 -9.10 -26.46
N GLY A 386 -4.66 -9.35 -26.94
CA GLY A 386 -4.13 -8.82 -28.20
C GLY A 386 -3.21 -7.60 -28.04
N ASP A 387 -3.21 -6.93 -26.88
CA ASP A 387 -2.31 -5.81 -26.63
C ASP A 387 -0.87 -6.32 -26.48
N THR A 388 0.08 -5.45 -26.81
CA THR A 388 1.51 -5.70 -26.59
C THR A 388 1.96 -4.93 -25.35
N ILE A 389 2.61 -5.63 -24.42
CA ILE A 389 3.19 -5.03 -23.22
C ILE A 389 4.70 -5.07 -23.27
N LYS A 390 5.33 -4.12 -22.61
CA LYS A 390 6.77 -4.04 -22.42
C LYS A 390 7.11 -4.35 -20.99
N ILE A 391 8.08 -5.22 -20.80
CA ILE A 391 8.63 -5.60 -19.51
C ILE A 391 10.13 -5.41 -19.57
N VAL A 392 10.68 -4.72 -18.59
CA VAL A 392 12.08 -4.26 -18.61
C VAL A 392 12.85 -4.83 -17.42
N GLU A 393 14.13 -5.01 -17.57
CA GLU A 393 15.02 -5.22 -16.43
C GLU A 393 15.06 -3.94 -15.60
N LYS A 394 14.74 -4.03 -14.31
CA LYS A 394 14.63 -2.85 -13.42
C LYS A 394 15.88 -1.97 -13.43
N TYR A 395 17.07 -2.57 -13.58
CA TYR A 395 18.36 -1.89 -13.59
C TYR A 395 19.22 -2.24 -14.80
N GLY A 396 18.75 -3.15 -15.64
CA GLY A 396 19.39 -3.56 -16.89
C GLY A 396 18.93 -2.75 -18.10
N ASP A 397 19.52 -3.04 -19.27
CA ASP A 397 19.19 -2.37 -20.54
C ASP A 397 18.21 -3.18 -21.39
N LYS A 398 17.86 -4.40 -20.97
CA LYS A 398 17.03 -5.27 -21.78
C LYS A 398 15.55 -4.95 -21.60
N GLU A 399 14.89 -4.84 -22.73
CA GLU A 399 13.44 -4.67 -22.85
C GLU A 399 12.87 -5.85 -23.60
N TYR A 400 11.79 -6.40 -23.08
CA TYR A 400 11.08 -7.53 -23.66
C TYR A 400 9.67 -7.08 -24.04
N SER A 401 9.24 -7.39 -25.26
CA SER A 401 7.91 -7.08 -25.76
C SER A 401 7.12 -8.37 -25.91
N PHE A 402 5.95 -8.44 -25.28
CA PHE A 402 5.08 -9.62 -25.28
C PHE A 402 3.67 -9.26 -25.71
N ARG A 403 3.01 -10.16 -26.45
CA ARG A 403 1.59 -10.03 -26.80
C ARG A 403 0.73 -10.81 -25.80
N ILE A 404 -0.31 -10.18 -25.30
CA ILE A 404 -1.25 -10.80 -24.36
C ILE A 404 -2.16 -11.76 -25.12
N ALA A 405 -2.01 -13.06 -24.91
CA ALA A 405 -2.89 -14.09 -25.49
C ALA A 405 -4.08 -14.39 -24.56
N GLY A 406 -3.96 -14.15 -23.25
CA GLY A 406 -5.03 -14.43 -22.31
C GLY A 406 -4.73 -13.93 -20.90
N SER A 407 -5.61 -14.27 -19.95
CA SER A 407 -5.43 -13.93 -18.56
C SER A 407 -5.78 -15.09 -17.62
N PHE A 408 -5.06 -15.18 -16.52
CA PHE A 408 -5.26 -16.17 -15.45
C PHE A 408 -5.56 -15.50 -14.11
N ASN A 409 -6.39 -16.11 -13.28
CA ASN A 409 -6.69 -15.59 -11.95
C ASN A 409 -5.57 -15.95 -10.97
N TYR A 410 -4.59 -15.07 -10.83
CA TYR A 410 -3.50 -15.20 -9.88
C TYR A 410 -3.37 -13.91 -9.09
N PRO A 411 -3.97 -13.87 -7.87
CA PRO A 411 -4.02 -12.64 -7.08
C PRO A 411 -2.74 -12.37 -6.27
N ALA A 412 -1.86 -13.36 -6.13
CA ALA A 412 -0.67 -13.26 -5.27
C ALA A 412 0.34 -12.21 -5.77
N ALA A 413 0.47 -12.04 -7.10
CA ALA A 413 1.41 -11.09 -7.69
C ALA A 413 0.98 -10.64 -9.08
N PHE A 414 1.55 -9.52 -9.56
CA PHE A 414 1.50 -9.19 -10.99
C PHE A 414 2.40 -10.14 -11.74
N SER A 415 1.82 -10.98 -12.56
CA SER A 415 2.55 -12.09 -13.15
C SER A 415 2.25 -12.27 -14.63
N VAL A 416 3.25 -12.78 -15.30
CA VAL A 416 3.25 -13.20 -16.70
C VAL A 416 3.60 -14.68 -16.75
N PHE A 417 2.89 -15.43 -17.55
CA PHE A 417 3.07 -16.88 -17.70
C PHE A 417 3.32 -17.20 -19.16
N MET A 418 4.31 -18.04 -19.42
CA MET A 418 4.66 -18.58 -20.73
C MET A 418 5.14 -20.02 -20.60
N SER A 419 5.31 -20.73 -21.71
CA SER A 419 5.91 -22.08 -21.64
C SER A 419 7.37 -21.98 -21.19
N ILE A 420 7.86 -23.03 -20.53
CA ILE A 420 9.26 -23.08 -20.05
C ILE A 420 10.24 -22.95 -21.20
N ASP A 421 9.92 -23.54 -22.37
CA ASP A 421 10.73 -23.45 -23.57
C ASP A 421 10.79 -22.02 -24.11
N ASN A 422 9.65 -21.32 -24.19
CA ASN A 422 9.60 -19.92 -24.58
C ASN A 422 10.34 -19.02 -23.59
N TYR A 423 10.27 -19.34 -22.30
CA TYR A 423 11.02 -18.64 -21.27
C TYR A 423 12.53 -18.78 -21.48
N ASN A 424 13.01 -20.04 -21.62
CA ASN A 424 14.43 -20.31 -21.80
C ASN A 424 14.98 -19.67 -23.08
N ASP A 425 14.24 -19.74 -24.17
CA ASP A 425 14.59 -19.05 -25.43
C ASP A 425 14.64 -17.52 -25.28
N THR A 426 13.62 -16.93 -24.60
CA THR A 426 13.51 -15.47 -24.43
C THR A 426 14.67 -14.92 -23.60
N PHE A 427 15.04 -15.62 -22.52
CA PHE A 427 16.07 -15.18 -21.59
C PHE A 427 17.44 -15.75 -21.89
N GLY A 428 17.61 -16.49 -23.00
CA GLY A 428 18.88 -17.07 -23.44
C GLY A 428 19.45 -18.08 -22.44
N LYS A 429 18.58 -18.92 -21.89
CA LYS A 429 18.92 -20.00 -20.97
C LYS A 429 19.04 -21.32 -21.70
N ASP A 430 19.74 -22.27 -21.08
CA ASP A 430 19.81 -23.64 -21.58
C ASP A 430 18.44 -24.31 -21.56
N ALA A 431 18.19 -25.27 -22.45
CA ALA A 431 16.89 -25.93 -22.59
C ALA A 431 16.39 -26.61 -21.30
N ASP A 432 17.31 -27.10 -20.48
CA ASP A 432 17.01 -27.79 -19.21
C ASP A 432 17.01 -26.84 -18.00
N TYR A 433 17.13 -25.54 -18.23
CA TYR A 433 17.19 -24.55 -17.16
C TYR A 433 15.86 -24.45 -16.43
N PHE A 434 15.92 -24.41 -15.10
CA PHE A 434 14.77 -24.14 -14.21
C PHE A 434 15.24 -23.45 -12.93
N THR A 435 14.33 -22.83 -12.22
CA THR A 435 14.61 -22.08 -10.99
C THR A 435 13.96 -22.65 -9.76
N GLY A 436 13.09 -23.64 -9.91
CA GLY A 436 12.39 -24.21 -8.76
C GLY A 436 11.40 -25.32 -9.09
N TYR A 437 10.69 -25.74 -8.06
CA TYR A 437 9.71 -26.82 -8.12
C TYR A 437 8.36 -26.41 -7.54
N PHE A 438 7.28 -26.80 -8.20
CA PHE A 438 5.93 -26.88 -7.65
C PHE A 438 5.69 -28.28 -7.09
N SER A 439 5.11 -28.38 -5.91
CA SER A 439 4.77 -29.66 -5.29
C SER A 439 3.47 -29.57 -4.47
N ASP A 440 2.74 -30.70 -4.39
CA ASP A 440 1.57 -30.82 -3.50
C ASP A 440 1.98 -31.19 -2.06
N LYS A 441 3.19 -31.67 -1.88
CA LYS A 441 3.75 -32.11 -0.61
C LYS A 441 5.10 -31.48 -0.35
N ALA A 442 5.50 -31.46 0.91
CA ALA A 442 6.86 -31.09 1.25
C ALA A 442 7.86 -32.04 0.55
N LEU A 443 8.94 -31.48 0.01
CA LEU A 443 10.01 -32.20 -0.68
C LEU A 443 11.12 -32.50 0.32
N ASP A 444 11.04 -33.64 0.99
CA ASP A 444 12.01 -34.05 2.02
C ASP A 444 13.40 -34.40 1.42
N ASP A 445 13.44 -34.75 0.13
CA ASP A 445 14.68 -35.08 -0.58
C ASP A 445 15.46 -33.85 -1.08
N LEU A 446 14.88 -32.63 -0.94
CA LEU A 446 15.54 -31.39 -1.31
C LEU A 446 16.30 -30.81 -0.12
N ASP A 447 17.62 -30.76 -0.23
CA ASP A 447 18.48 -30.19 0.81
C ASP A 447 18.17 -28.68 0.96
N ASP A 448 17.87 -28.26 2.18
CA ASP A 448 17.58 -26.87 2.55
C ASP A 448 18.66 -25.87 2.11
N SER A 449 19.91 -26.34 1.96
CA SER A 449 21.02 -25.48 1.50
C SER A 449 20.82 -24.96 0.07
N PHE A 450 20.08 -25.67 -0.78
CA PHE A 450 19.77 -25.27 -2.15
C PHE A 450 18.48 -24.44 -2.26
N ILE A 451 17.70 -24.36 -1.21
CA ILE A 451 16.45 -23.61 -1.21
C ILE A 451 16.75 -22.13 -0.98
N TYR A 452 16.26 -21.27 -1.89
CA TYR A 452 16.27 -19.83 -1.74
C TYR A 452 15.04 -19.36 -0.94
N SER A 453 13.87 -19.84 -1.32
CA SER A 453 12.62 -19.55 -0.62
C SER A 453 11.61 -20.66 -0.82
N THR A 454 10.76 -20.88 0.19
CA THR A 454 9.62 -21.80 0.12
C THR A 454 8.35 -21.00 0.40
N MET A 455 7.37 -21.13 -0.49
CA MET A 455 5.99 -20.69 -0.27
C MET A 455 5.17 -21.96 -0.05
N GLY A 456 4.48 -22.05 1.08
CA GLY A 456 3.66 -23.19 1.44
C GLY A 456 2.73 -22.88 2.60
N PRO A 457 1.81 -23.82 2.96
CA PRO A 457 0.88 -23.63 4.06
C PRO A 457 1.57 -23.53 5.43
#